data_c824139ed94e9e1bfb10e2a461a82953
#
_entry.id   c824139ed94e9e1bfb10e2a461a82953
#
_cell.length_a   1.000
_cell.length_b   1.000
_cell.length_c   1.000
_cell.angle_alpha   90.00
_cell.angle_beta   90.00
_cell.angle_gamma   90.00
#
_symmetry.space_group_name_H-M   'P 1'
#
loop_
_entity.id
_entity.type
_entity.pdbx_description
1 polymer ?
#
loop_
_entity_poly.entity_id
_entity_poly.type
_entity_poly.pdbx_seq_one_letter_code
_entity_poly.pdbx_strand_id
1 'polypeptide(L)'
;MRNLITFFILFLPALALAQSQAISGRVLNMANDKPVAGATVFLDNTIVGISTGDDGTFVLNNVRNGQYNITVSCVGFESHRQAIQFNDLAINTGDIKLMPKVTALKEVSVKYDPDRDRHLGMFIKDFLGSTDNARQCKIKNPEILDLDFDKKKNILNASTDNFLDIDNKALGYTLHYQISKFTLNYKTQQLYYEGSLHFEPMHGSESDEKRWKKARLKAYTGSNMHFLRSCISNKVDDEKFTVRRIIRRPNDERPPDSLIKARLKQLFPPGRNNVYVTLTDSMRYWINKRDLPLYKDELVKMPLVLNEYYKHTTMPGVYQFNCKDLLMISYNKDSDRSTTLAFSKPSYFDDNGVIINPTSVVNEGYWGEQRVANMLPFDYDPRSQD
;
A
#
# COMPACT_ATOMS: atom_id res chain seq x y z
N MET A 1 35.26 -9.15 -56.29
CA MET A 1 35.69 -8.52 -55.04
C MET A 1 34.85 -7.29 -54.67
N ARG A 2 34.25 -6.55 -55.62
CA ARG A 2 33.43 -5.36 -55.34
C ARG A 2 32.08 -5.65 -54.65
N ASN A 3 31.50 -6.81 -54.87
CA ASN A 3 30.20 -7.21 -54.26
C ASN A 3 30.34 -7.77 -52.82
N LEU A 4 31.54 -8.14 -52.38
CA LEU A 4 31.77 -8.61 -51.01
C LEU A 4 31.87 -7.45 -50.00
N ILE A 5 32.35 -6.30 -50.43
CA ILE A 5 32.47 -5.12 -49.59
C ILE A 5 31.11 -4.45 -49.34
N THR A 6 30.20 -4.52 -50.30
CA THR A 6 28.82 -3.98 -50.16
C THR A 6 27.98 -4.81 -49.16
N PHE A 7 28.25 -6.12 -49.05
CA PHE A 7 27.54 -6.99 -48.08
C PHE A 7 28.00 -6.78 -46.66
N PHE A 8 29.26 -6.37 -46.45
CA PHE A 8 29.80 -6.13 -45.11
C PHE A 8 29.34 -4.79 -44.51
N ILE A 9 29.03 -3.77 -45.35
CA ILE A 9 28.54 -2.46 -44.93
C ILE A 9 27.05 -2.52 -44.50
N LEU A 10 26.26 -3.48 -45.02
CA LEU A 10 24.85 -3.65 -44.67
C LEU A 10 24.65 -4.39 -43.31
N PHE A 11 25.71 -4.99 -42.74
CA PHE A 11 25.65 -5.73 -41.48
C PHE A 11 26.11 -4.90 -40.27
N LEU A 12 26.59 -3.65 -40.47
CA LEU A 12 27.08 -2.78 -39.40
C LEU A 12 26.01 -2.03 -38.57
N PRO A 13 24.75 -1.81 -38.99
CA PRO A 13 23.80 -1.07 -38.17
C PRO A 13 23.04 -1.93 -37.14
N ALA A 14 23.32 -3.25 -37.03
CA ALA A 14 22.61 -4.12 -36.06
C ALA A 14 23.25 -4.12 -34.65
N LEU A 15 24.31 -3.36 -34.40
CA LEU A 15 24.84 -3.09 -33.06
C LEU A 15 24.22 -1.82 -32.45
N ALA A 16 22.99 -1.46 -32.86
CA ALA A 16 22.26 -0.37 -32.28
C ALA A 16 21.77 -0.72 -30.90
N LEU A 17 22.49 -0.22 -29.89
CA LEU A 17 21.93 0.34 -28.66
C LEU A 17 20.85 -0.52 -27.98
N ALA A 18 21.26 -1.57 -27.29
CA ALA A 18 20.59 -1.92 -26.06
C ALA A 18 20.77 -0.70 -25.12
N GLN A 19 19.93 0.30 -25.27
CA GLN A 19 19.76 1.33 -24.24
C GLN A 19 19.33 0.57 -23.01
N SER A 20 20.24 0.43 -22.04
CA SER A 20 19.92 -0.21 -20.78
C SER A 20 18.80 0.59 -20.14
N GLN A 21 17.64 -0.02 -20.01
CA GLN A 21 16.50 0.52 -19.26
C GLN A 21 16.90 0.55 -17.78
N ALA A 22 17.63 1.59 -17.38
CA ALA A 22 18.27 1.68 -16.09
C ALA A 22 18.10 3.07 -15.49
N ILE A 23 18.06 3.11 -14.15
CA ILE A 23 18.15 4.33 -13.37
C ILE A 23 19.52 4.35 -12.73
N SER A 24 20.30 5.41 -13.00
CA SER A 24 21.65 5.56 -12.48
C SER A 24 21.81 6.88 -11.73
N GLY A 25 22.86 6.97 -10.92
CA GLY A 25 23.22 8.17 -10.18
C GLY A 25 24.39 7.93 -9.24
N ARG A 26 24.64 8.92 -8.40
CA ARG A 26 25.68 8.84 -7.38
C ARG A 26 25.18 9.40 -6.06
N VAL A 27 25.59 8.77 -4.96
CA VAL A 27 25.25 9.17 -3.60
C VAL A 27 26.42 9.86 -2.94
N LEU A 28 26.20 11.07 -2.46
CA LEU A 28 27.20 11.91 -1.79
C LEU A 28 26.77 12.30 -0.39
N ASN A 29 27.74 12.50 0.49
CA ASN A 29 27.53 13.11 1.79
C ASN A 29 27.38 14.63 1.63
N MET A 30 26.24 15.19 2.04
CA MET A 30 25.90 16.60 1.91
C MET A 30 26.88 17.53 2.65
N ALA A 31 27.54 17.06 3.71
CA ALA A 31 28.43 17.89 4.53
C ALA A 31 29.83 18.11 3.89
N ASN A 32 30.29 17.20 3.01
CA ASN A 32 31.66 17.23 2.52
C ASN A 32 31.83 16.78 1.06
N ASP A 33 30.72 16.54 0.36
CA ASP A 33 30.63 16.06 -1.02
C ASP A 33 31.42 14.76 -1.32
N LYS A 34 31.78 13.98 -0.27
CA LYS A 34 32.43 12.68 -0.45
C LYS A 34 31.41 11.61 -0.86
N PRO A 35 31.82 10.63 -1.67
CA PRO A 35 30.98 9.48 -1.99
C PRO A 35 30.53 8.74 -0.74
N VAL A 36 29.30 8.24 -0.75
CA VAL A 36 28.76 7.35 0.30
C VAL A 36 28.73 5.94 -0.26
N ALA A 37 29.71 5.12 0.13
CA ALA A 37 29.77 3.71 -0.23
C ALA A 37 28.79 2.88 0.63
N GLY A 38 28.24 1.80 0.06
CA GLY A 38 27.35 0.87 0.77
C GLY A 38 26.00 1.47 1.15
N ALA A 39 25.59 2.62 0.58
CA ALA A 39 24.24 3.12 0.72
C ALA A 39 23.27 2.22 -0.05
N THR A 40 22.17 1.82 0.56
CA THR A 40 21.10 1.07 -0.13
C THR A 40 20.25 2.03 -0.96
N VAL A 41 20.17 1.78 -2.26
CA VAL A 41 19.34 2.53 -3.22
C VAL A 41 18.29 1.57 -3.76
N PHE A 42 17.02 1.92 -3.65
CA PHE A 42 15.94 1.05 -4.12
C PHE A 42 14.72 1.86 -4.61
N LEU A 43 13.87 1.21 -5.39
CA LEU A 43 12.55 1.73 -5.75
C LEU A 43 11.53 1.26 -4.72
N ASP A 44 10.80 2.20 -4.14
CA ASP A 44 9.78 1.90 -3.13
C ASP A 44 8.76 0.88 -3.66
N ASN A 45 8.42 -0.08 -2.79
CA ASN A 45 7.46 -1.16 -3.05
C ASN A 45 7.85 -2.10 -4.20
N THR A 46 9.14 -2.26 -4.51
CA THR A 46 9.65 -3.20 -5.53
C THR A 46 10.71 -4.12 -4.96
N ILE A 47 11.16 -5.11 -5.77
CA ILE A 47 12.37 -5.89 -5.50
C ILE A 47 13.63 -5.23 -6.06
N VAL A 48 13.52 -4.11 -6.76
CA VAL A 48 14.65 -3.44 -7.41
C VAL A 48 15.41 -2.62 -6.40
N GLY A 49 16.63 -3.03 -6.08
CA GLY A 49 17.52 -2.32 -5.16
C GLY A 49 18.97 -2.76 -5.33
N ILE A 50 19.90 -1.92 -4.91
CA ILE A 50 21.35 -2.17 -4.95
C ILE A 50 22.04 -1.36 -3.86
N SER A 51 23.25 -1.77 -3.47
CA SER A 51 24.16 -0.93 -2.67
C SER A 51 25.09 -0.13 -3.56
N THR A 52 25.41 1.11 -3.18
CA THR A 52 26.38 1.95 -3.90
C THR A 52 27.78 1.39 -3.83
N GLY A 53 28.54 1.55 -4.91
CA GLY A 53 29.98 1.25 -4.96
C GLY A 53 30.83 2.19 -4.10
N ASP A 54 32.14 1.94 -4.06
CA ASP A 54 33.10 2.75 -3.29
C ASP A 54 33.15 4.23 -3.73
N ASP A 55 32.83 4.48 -5.00
CA ASP A 55 32.71 5.82 -5.59
C ASP A 55 31.31 6.45 -5.42
N GLY A 56 30.42 5.79 -4.68
CA GLY A 56 29.04 6.19 -4.44
C GLY A 56 28.08 5.99 -5.62
N THR A 57 28.53 5.41 -6.74
CA THR A 57 27.67 5.20 -7.92
C THR A 57 26.74 4.01 -7.74
N PHE A 58 25.59 4.07 -8.43
CA PHE A 58 24.61 2.98 -8.49
C PHE A 58 23.96 2.90 -9.88
N VAL A 59 23.47 1.69 -10.23
CA VAL A 59 22.68 1.43 -11.42
C VAL A 59 21.57 0.43 -11.08
N LEU A 60 20.32 0.87 -11.14
CA LEU A 60 19.14 0.01 -11.00
C LEU A 60 18.70 -0.46 -12.38
N ASN A 61 18.77 -1.77 -12.60
CA ASN A 61 18.39 -2.42 -13.85
C ASN A 61 17.01 -3.08 -13.73
N ASN A 62 16.43 -3.50 -14.85
CA ASN A 62 15.16 -4.23 -14.93
C ASN A 62 13.98 -3.46 -14.33
N VAL A 63 14.00 -2.14 -14.45
CA VAL A 63 12.90 -1.29 -13.99
C VAL A 63 11.76 -1.36 -14.99
N ARG A 64 10.53 -1.59 -14.50
CA ARG A 64 9.31 -1.54 -15.31
C ARG A 64 8.80 -0.09 -15.42
N ASN A 65 8.03 0.19 -16.48
CA ASN A 65 7.37 1.49 -16.60
C ASN A 65 6.43 1.73 -15.41
N GLY A 66 6.42 2.95 -14.90
CA GLY A 66 5.58 3.32 -13.76
C GLY A 66 6.06 4.55 -13.00
N GLN A 67 5.29 4.86 -11.96
CA GLN A 67 5.59 5.94 -11.01
C GLN A 67 6.22 5.33 -9.76
N TYR A 68 7.42 5.79 -9.41
CA TYR A 68 8.16 5.28 -8.26
C TYR A 68 8.67 6.41 -7.37
N ASN A 69 9.03 6.07 -6.15
CA ASN A 69 9.97 6.83 -5.37
C ASN A 69 11.29 6.06 -5.32
N ILE A 70 12.39 6.71 -5.68
CA ILE A 70 13.71 6.20 -5.36
C ILE A 70 14.03 6.61 -3.92
N THR A 71 14.37 5.64 -3.11
CA THR A 71 14.78 5.85 -1.73
C THR A 71 16.24 5.45 -1.58
N VAL A 72 17.02 6.33 -0.91
CA VAL A 72 18.42 6.09 -0.58
C VAL A 72 18.57 6.13 0.93
N SER A 73 19.13 5.08 1.50
CA SER A 73 19.34 4.95 2.93
C SER A 73 20.76 4.47 3.24
N CYS A 74 21.36 5.07 4.26
CA CYS A 74 22.66 4.65 4.79
C CYS A 74 22.71 4.88 6.31
N VAL A 75 23.40 3.99 7.03
CA VAL A 75 23.58 4.16 8.47
C VAL A 75 24.33 5.48 8.76
N GLY A 76 23.81 6.27 9.69
CA GLY A 76 24.36 7.59 10.03
C GLY A 76 23.87 8.75 9.16
N PHE A 77 22.96 8.49 8.21
CA PHE A 77 22.34 9.51 7.36
C PHE A 77 20.82 9.48 7.46
N GLU A 78 20.19 10.62 7.18
CA GLU A 78 18.75 10.69 6.94
C GLU A 78 18.41 10.04 5.59
N SER A 79 17.33 9.26 5.52
CA SER A 79 16.88 8.67 4.27
C SER A 79 16.43 9.76 3.29
N HIS A 80 16.89 9.68 2.04
CA HIS A 80 16.45 10.55 0.95
C HIS A 80 15.39 9.84 0.11
N ARG A 81 14.34 10.56 -0.27
CA ARG A 81 13.26 10.03 -1.11
C ARG A 81 12.90 11.02 -2.20
N GLN A 82 12.84 10.55 -3.45
CA GLN A 82 12.56 11.36 -4.63
C GLN A 82 11.60 10.63 -5.56
N ALA A 83 10.54 11.32 -6.01
CA ALA A 83 9.62 10.79 -7.02
C ALA A 83 10.26 10.77 -8.40
N ILE A 84 10.07 9.67 -9.12
CA ILE A 84 10.52 9.49 -10.50
C ILE A 84 9.44 8.81 -11.33
N GLN A 85 9.40 9.15 -12.63
CA GLN A 85 8.59 8.43 -13.60
C GLN A 85 9.52 7.72 -14.57
N PHE A 86 9.40 6.40 -14.67
CA PHE A 86 10.17 5.57 -15.60
C PHE A 86 9.29 5.18 -16.79
N ASN A 87 9.81 5.36 -18.00
CA ASN A 87 9.09 5.16 -19.27
C ASN A 87 10.00 4.60 -20.36
N ASP A 88 10.70 3.50 -20.06
CA ASP A 88 11.67 2.81 -20.94
C ASP A 88 12.91 3.63 -21.35
N LEU A 89 13.05 4.86 -20.86
CA LEU A 89 14.22 5.70 -21.11
C LEU A 89 15.17 5.66 -19.90
N ALA A 90 16.47 5.53 -20.17
CA ALA A 90 17.47 5.61 -19.11
C ALA A 90 17.37 6.96 -18.37
N ILE A 91 17.35 6.89 -17.04
CA ILE A 91 17.31 8.08 -16.18
C ILE A 91 18.65 8.19 -15.44
N ASN A 92 19.27 9.36 -15.52
CA ASN A 92 20.36 9.72 -14.62
C ASN A 92 19.82 10.71 -13.58
N THR A 93 19.77 10.28 -12.30
CA THR A 93 19.29 11.14 -11.19
C THR A 93 20.32 12.20 -10.78
N GLY A 94 21.55 12.12 -11.31
CA GLY A 94 22.66 12.97 -10.86
C GLY A 94 23.14 12.60 -9.47
N ASP A 95 23.61 13.62 -8.74
CA ASP A 95 24.13 13.46 -7.37
C ASP A 95 22.99 13.56 -6.35
N ILE A 96 22.75 12.47 -5.62
CA ILE A 96 21.82 12.44 -4.49
C ILE A 96 22.61 12.72 -3.23
N LYS A 97 22.30 13.81 -2.52
CA LYS A 97 23.03 14.22 -1.31
C LYS A 97 22.31 13.76 -0.06
N LEU A 98 22.94 12.88 0.72
CA LEU A 98 22.45 12.42 2.02
C LEU A 98 22.89 13.38 3.13
N MET A 99 21.96 13.78 3.97
CA MET A 99 22.22 14.59 5.16
C MET A 99 22.69 13.66 6.30
N PRO A 100 23.88 13.90 6.90
CA PRO A 100 24.27 13.17 8.10
C PRO A 100 23.24 13.32 9.21
N LYS A 101 22.82 12.23 9.85
CA LYS A 101 22.01 12.32 11.08
C LYS A 101 22.84 13.03 12.15
N VAL A 102 22.43 14.23 12.53
CA VAL A 102 22.96 14.88 13.72
C VAL A 102 22.47 14.05 14.89
N THR A 103 23.35 13.25 15.48
CA THR A 103 23.10 12.60 16.78
C THR A 103 23.15 13.69 17.86
N ALA A 104 22.30 14.72 17.76
CA ALA A 104 21.93 15.44 18.95
C ALA A 104 21.39 14.37 19.89
N LEU A 105 21.95 14.28 21.09
CA LEU A 105 21.33 13.57 22.20
C LEU A 105 19.91 14.20 22.36
N LYS A 106 18.99 13.82 21.48
CA LYS A 106 17.59 13.95 21.81
C LYS A 106 17.49 13.17 23.10
N GLU A 107 17.31 13.91 24.18
CA GLU A 107 16.83 13.35 25.42
C GLU A 107 15.68 12.44 24.96
N VAL A 108 15.95 11.13 24.90
CA VAL A 108 14.96 10.13 24.51
C VAL A 108 13.98 10.18 25.65
N SER A 109 13.05 11.12 25.57
CA SER A 109 11.84 11.08 26.37
C SER A 109 11.09 9.83 25.85
N VAL A 110 11.60 8.67 26.25
CA VAL A 110 10.87 7.43 26.18
C VAL A 110 9.67 7.69 27.09
N LYS A 111 8.57 8.15 26.52
CA LYS A 111 7.31 8.12 27.23
C LYS A 111 7.11 6.67 27.62
N TYR A 112 7.38 6.38 28.88
CA TYR A 112 7.13 5.04 29.41
C TYR A 112 5.65 4.71 29.15
N ASP A 113 5.42 3.83 28.19
CA ASP A 113 4.10 3.29 27.93
C ASP A 113 3.95 1.95 28.66
N PRO A 114 3.25 1.93 29.80
CA PRO A 114 3.04 0.70 30.57
C PRO A 114 2.21 -0.35 29.77
N ASP A 115 1.50 0.09 28.75
CA ASP A 115 0.67 -0.75 27.88
C ASP A 115 1.36 -1.07 26.53
N ARG A 116 2.69 -0.84 26.39
CA ARG A 116 3.44 -0.99 25.12
C ARG A 116 3.24 -2.36 24.47
N ASP A 117 3.31 -3.44 25.22
CA ASP A 117 3.15 -4.80 24.67
C ASP A 117 1.74 -4.99 24.09
N ARG A 118 0.74 -4.43 24.74
CA ARG A 118 -0.63 -4.44 24.24
C ARG A 118 -0.77 -3.63 22.96
N HIS A 119 -0.21 -2.40 22.93
CA HIS A 119 -0.24 -1.54 21.73
C HIS A 119 0.56 -2.15 20.59
N LEU A 120 1.69 -2.82 20.87
CA LEU A 120 2.45 -3.57 19.90
C LEU A 120 1.64 -4.76 19.32
N GLY A 121 0.96 -5.51 20.16
CA GLY A 121 0.06 -6.57 19.70
C GLY A 121 -1.08 -6.06 18.80
N MET A 122 -1.67 -4.91 19.15
CA MET A 122 -2.67 -4.23 18.32
C MET A 122 -2.06 -3.82 16.96
N PHE A 123 -0.90 -3.15 16.98
CA PHE A 123 -0.21 -2.76 15.76
C PHE A 123 0.10 -3.95 14.86
N ILE A 124 0.71 -5.01 15.38
CA ILE A 124 1.07 -6.21 14.60
C ILE A 124 -0.16 -6.79 13.91
N LYS A 125 -1.27 -6.96 14.65
CA LYS A 125 -2.51 -7.50 14.13
C LYS A 125 -3.08 -6.63 12.99
N ASP A 126 -3.13 -5.33 13.20
CA ASP A 126 -3.80 -4.40 12.28
C ASP A 126 -2.91 -4.05 11.07
N PHE A 127 -1.59 -4.07 11.24
CA PHE A 127 -0.60 -3.80 10.19
C PHE A 127 -0.33 -5.01 9.30
N LEU A 128 -0.06 -6.18 9.88
CA LEU A 128 0.17 -7.41 9.12
C LEU A 128 -1.14 -8.04 8.63
N GLY A 129 -2.24 -7.83 9.37
CA GLY A 129 -3.53 -8.45 9.10
C GLY A 129 -3.76 -9.74 9.88
N SER A 130 -4.85 -10.44 9.54
CA SER A 130 -5.29 -11.68 10.22
C SER A 130 -5.36 -12.90 9.29
N THR A 131 -4.84 -12.79 8.07
CA THR A 131 -4.84 -13.86 7.07
C THR A 131 -3.86 -14.97 7.41
N ASP A 132 -3.94 -16.11 6.72
CA ASP A 132 -2.99 -17.22 6.89
C ASP A 132 -1.55 -16.79 6.56
N ASN A 133 -1.38 -15.84 5.64
CA ASN A 133 -0.06 -15.26 5.34
C ASN A 133 0.46 -14.45 6.53
N ALA A 134 -0.41 -13.69 7.21
CA ALA A 134 -0.01 -12.88 8.37
C ALA A 134 0.52 -13.74 9.52
N ARG A 135 -0.03 -14.95 9.72
CA ARG A 135 0.47 -15.89 10.74
C ARG A 135 1.89 -16.38 10.47
N GLN A 136 2.37 -16.28 9.25
CA GLN A 136 3.72 -16.66 8.83
C GLN A 136 4.67 -15.45 8.69
N CYS A 137 4.20 -14.27 9.09
CA CYS A 137 5.02 -13.06 9.17
C CYS A 137 5.60 -12.90 10.57
N LYS A 138 6.85 -12.41 10.65
CA LYS A 138 7.53 -12.10 11.90
C LYS A 138 8.27 -10.78 11.78
N ILE A 139 7.93 -9.81 12.62
CA ILE A 139 8.72 -8.59 12.81
C ILE A 139 9.96 -8.95 13.64
N LYS A 140 11.15 -8.58 13.17
CA LYS A 140 12.45 -8.96 13.77
C LYS A 140 12.93 -7.96 14.81
N ASN A 141 12.64 -6.68 14.59
CA ASN A 141 13.11 -5.54 15.38
C ASN A 141 11.96 -4.63 15.84
N PRO A 142 10.96 -5.15 16.58
CA PRO A 142 9.78 -4.37 16.98
C PRO A 142 10.09 -3.24 17.97
N GLU A 143 11.28 -3.23 18.57
CA GLU A 143 11.74 -2.21 19.50
C GLU A 143 11.91 -0.83 18.85
N ILE A 144 12.14 -0.76 17.53
CA ILE A 144 12.30 0.50 16.80
C ILE A 144 10.98 1.23 16.52
N LEU A 145 9.85 0.56 16.78
CA LEU A 145 8.52 1.16 16.61
C LEU A 145 8.28 2.24 17.66
N ASP A 146 7.99 3.46 17.19
CA ASP A 146 7.36 4.48 18.02
C ASP A 146 5.85 4.28 17.96
N LEU A 147 5.24 4.02 19.13
CA LEU A 147 3.82 3.72 19.29
C LEU A 147 3.16 4.74 20.20
N ASP A 148 2.08 5.36 19.75
CA ASP A 148 1.27 6.28 20.55
C ASP A 148 -0.22 5.92 20.46
N PHE A 149 -0.84 5.66 21.60
CA PHE A 149 -2.26 5.35 21.69
C PHE A 149 -3.05 6.45 22.40
N ASP A 150 -3.78 7.25 21.61
CA ASP A 150 -4.71 8.25 22.15
C ASP A 150 -5.99 7.56 22.69
N LYS A 151 -6.03 7.30 24.00
CA LYS A 151 -7.18 6.66 24.69
C LYS A 151 -8.49 7.44 24.53
N LYS A 152 -8.46 8.76 24.41
CA LYS A 152 -9.66 9.60 24.29
C LYS A 152 -10.27 9.49 22.89
N LYS A 153 -9.44 9.54 21.89
CA LYS A 153 -9.84 9.43 20.47
C LYS A 153 -9.99 7.98 20.02
N ASN A 154 -9.39 7.03 20.75
CA ASN A 154 -9.26 5.62 20.40
C ASN A 154 -8.50 5.42 19.07
N ILE A 155 -7.34 6.09 18.98
CA ILE A 155 -6.48 6.10 17.79
C ILE A 155 -5.11 5.52 18.17
N LEU A 156 -4.64 4.54 17.38
CA LEU A 156 -3.27 4.06 17.43
C LEU A 156 -2.48 4.71 16.29
N ASN A 157 -1.36 5.32 16.64
CA ASN A 157 -0.36 5.83 15.70
C ASN A 157 0.92 5.01 15.84
N ALA A 158 1.63 4.85 14.72
CA ALA A 158 2.96 4.27 14.71
C ALA A 158 3.85 4.88 13.63
N SER A 159 5.15 4.92 13.89
CA SER A 159 6.18 5.33 12.93
C SER A 159 7.52 4.66 13.26
N THR A 160 8.48 4.75 12.33
CA THR A 160 9.85 4.27 12.55
C THR A 160 10.86 5.23 11.95
N ASP A 161 11.98 5.46 12.65
CA ASP A 161 13.10 6.23 12.12
C ASP A 161 14.03 5.37 11.22
N ASN A 162 13.99 4.06 11.40
CA ASN A 162 14.76 3.07 10.65
C ASN A 162 13.84 2.04 10.02
N PHE A 163 14.39 1.11 9.24
CA PHE A 163 13.60 0.06 8.60
C PHE A 163 13.17 -1.01 9.60
N LEU A 164 11.88 -1.29 9.62
CA LEU A 164 11.29 -2.42 10.29
C LEU A 164 11.47 -3.65 9.41
N ASP A 165 12.16 -4.66 9.92
CA ASP A 165 12.44 -5.90 9.21
C ASP A 165 11.34 -6.92 9.47
N ILE A 166 10.69 -7.40 8.41
CA ILE A 166 9.56 -8.31 8.49
C ILE A 166 9.82 -9.52 7.60
N ASP A 167 10.05 -10.68 8.19
CA ASP A 167 10.09 -11.93 7.43
C ASP A 167 8.66 -12.36 7.07
N ASN A 168 8.35 -12.44 5.79
CA ASN A 168 7.11 -12.99 5.24
C ASN A 168 7.38 -14.36 4.61
N LYS A 169 7.37 -15.41 5.43
CA LYS A 169 7.62 -16.79 4.97
C LYS A 169 6.51 -17.36 4.11
N ALA A 170 5.32 -16.76 4.12
CA ALA A 170 4.22 -17.17 3.24
C ALA A 170 4.48 -16.82 1.80
N LEU A 171 5.00 -15.62 1.53
CA LEU A 171 5.27 -15.11 0.18
C LEU A 171 6.76 -15.20 -0.21
N GLY A 172 7.66 -15.53 0.73
CA GLY A 172 9.10 -15.64 0.49
C GLY A 172 9.77 -14.30 0.24
N TYR A 173 9.46 -13.31 1.09
CA TYR A 173 10.10 -12.00 1.08
C TYR A 173 10.51 -11.58 2.49
N THR A 174 11.66 -10.94 2.61
CA THR A 174 11.94 -10.03 3.73
C THR A 174 11.53 -8.63 3.30
N LEU A 175 10.73 -7.96 4.12
CA LEU A 175 10.27 -6.60 3.88
C LEU A 175 11.05 -5.65 4.78
N HIS A 176 11.69 -4.65 4.18
CA HIS A 176 12.37 -3.55 4.88
C HIS A 176 11.45 -2.33 4.80
N TYR A 177 10.70 -2.06 5.87
CA TYR A 177 9.64 -1.03 5.85
C TYR A 177 9.96 0.12 6.80
N GLN A 178 10.32 1.28 6.29
CA GLN A 178 10.37 2.51 7.07
C GLN A 178 8.97 3.15 7.07
N ILE A 179 8.29 3.07 8.22
CA ILE A 179 6.92 3.55 8.37
C ILE A 179 6.95 5.05 8.69
N SER A 180 6.60 5.88 7.71
CA SER A 180 6.47 7.34 7.93
C SER A 180 5.23 7.67 8.75
N LYS A 181 4.16 6.91 8.55
CA LYS A 181 2.88 7.10 9.24
C LYS A 181 2.07 5.82 9.24
N PHE A 182 1.54 5.49 10.38
CA PHE A 182 0.46 4.53 10.57
C PHE A 182 -0.57 5.16 11.50
N THR A 183 -1.83 5.12 11.13
CA THR A 183 -2.94 5.63 11.95
C THR A 183 -4.14 4.72 11.80
N LEU A 184 -4.61 4.17 12.91
CA LEU A 184 -5.85 3.40 12.97
C LEU A 184 -6.81 4.03 13.98
N ASN A 185 -7.97 4.44 13.49
CA ASN A 185 -9.05 4.93 14.32
C ASN A 185 -10.04 3.78 14.61
N TYR A 186 -10.03 3.26 15.82
CA TYR A 186 -10.89 2.14 16.22
C TYR A 186 -12.38 2.48 16.32
N LYS A 187 -12.75 3.79 16.34
CA LYS A 187 -14.16 4.20 16.28
C LYS A 187 -14.74 4.15 14.89
N THR A 188 -13.94 4.57 13.90
CA THR A 188 -14.37 4.61 12.48
C THR A 188 -13.86 3.43 11.68
N GLN A 189 -13.00 2.60 12.25
CA GLN A 189 -12.30 1.48 11.60
C GLN A 189 -11.45 1.90 10.39
N GLN A 190 -11.08 3.19 10.33
CA GLN A 190 -10.24 3.71 9.25
C GLN A 190 -8.77 3.49 9.57
N LEU A 191 -8.11 2.77 8.69
CA LEU A 191 -6.67 2.54 8.71
C LEU A 191 -6.01 3.28 7.54
N TYR A 192 -4.92 3.95 7.83
CA TYR A 192 -4.01 4.54 6.86
C TYR A 192 -2.57 4.27 7.26
N TYR A 193 -1.73 3.87 6.32
CA TYR A 193 -0.29 3.77 6.51
C TYR A 193 0.46 4.10 5.22
N GLU A 194 1.65 4.67 5.39
CA GLU A 194 2.56 5.03 4.31
C GLU A 194 4.02 4.95 4.79
N GLY A 195 4.93 4.83 3.84
CA GLY A 195 6.36 4.75 4.11
C GLY A 195 7.14 4.31 2.89
N SER A 196 8.42 4.01 3.09
CA SER A 196 9.30 3.41 2.08
C SER A 196 9.45 1.92 2.36
N LEU A 197 9.17 1.08 1.38
CA LEU A 197 9.21 -0.37 1.49
C LEU A 197 10.05 -0.97 0.38
N HIS A 198 11.02 -1.80 0.77
CA HIS A 198 11.79 -2.64 -0.15
C HIS A 198 11.48 -4.11 0.11
N PHE A 199 11.29 -4.87 -0.97
CA PHE A 199 11.10 -6.31 -0.92
C PHE A 199 12.40 -7.01 -1.28
N GLU A 200 12.95 -7.79 -0.36
CA GLU A 200 14.08 -8.66 -0.61
C GLU A 200 13.60 -10.10 -0.77
N PRO A 201 13.79 -10.73 -1.96
CA PRO A 201 13.41 -12.12 -2.14
C PRO A 201 14.21 -13.05 -1.22
N MET A 202 13.54 -13.95 -0.52
CA MET A 202 14.19 -15.00 0.25
C MET A 202 14.73 -16.09 -0.67
N HIS A 203 15.84 -16.69 -0.27
CA HIS A 203 16.37 -17.91 -0.88
C HIS A 203 15.85 -19.12 -0.11
N GLY A 204 15.35 -20.13 -0.84
CA GLY A 204 14.79 -21.33 -0.25
C GLY A 204 15.12 -22.60 -1.05
N SER A 205 14.60 -23.72 -0.57
CA SER A 205 14.64 -24.96 -1.34
C SER A 205 13.71 -24.86 -2.56
N GLU A 206 13.86 -25.78 -3.52
CA GLU A 206 12.95 -25.85 -4.69
C GLU A 206 11.47 -25.99 -4.29
N SER A 207 11.21 -26.69 -3.18
CA SER A 207 9.86 -26.81 -2.61
C SER A 207 9.35 -25.49 -2.03
N ASP A 208 10.23 -24.68 -1.43
CA ASP A 208 9.89 -23.36 -0.94
C ASP A 208 9.55 -22.41 -2.08
N GLU A 209 10.38 -22.39 -3.13
CA GLU A 209 10.16 -21.57 -4.32
C GLU A 209 8.81 -21.89 -4.97
N LYS A 210 8.48 -23.17 -5.16
CA LYS A 210 7.18 -23.61 -5.70
C LYS A 210 6.01 -23.17 -4.81
N ARG A 211 6.17 -23.26 -3.49
CA ARG A 211 5.17 -22.80 -2.53
C ARG A 211 4.96 -21.30 -2.61
N TRP A 212 6.05 -20.53 -2.64
CA TRP A 212 6.01 -19.07 -2.73
C TRP A 212 5.39 -18.58 -4.05
N LYS A 213 5.76 -19.17 -5.18
CA LYS A 213 5.14 -18.88 -6.48
C LYS A 213 3.62 -19.03 -6.41
N LYS A 214 3.14 -20.17 -5.89
CA LYS A 214 1.70 -20.42 -5.73
C LYS A 214 1.04 -19.42 -4.79
N ALA A 215 1.68 -19.08 -3.68
CA ALA A 215 1.15 -18.14 -2.69
C ALA A 215 1.09 -16.70 -3.25
N ARG A 216 2.12 -16.26 -3.99
CA ARG A 216 2.17 -14.96 -4.68
C ARG A 216 1.06 -14.86 -5.72
N LEU A 217 0.88 -15.89 -6.55
CA LEU A 217 -0.21 -15.94 -7.53
C LEU A 217 -1.59 -15.87 -6.85
N LYS A 218 -1.77 -16.57 -5.73
CA LYS A 218 -3.01 -16.50 -4.93
C LYS A 218 -3.23 -15.09 -4.36
N ALA A 219 -2.19 -14.40 -3.87
CA ALA A 219 -2.27 -13.04 -3.35
C ALA A 219 -2.56 -12.01 -4.47
N TYR A 220 -2.01 -12.23 -5.67
CA TYR A 220 -2.26 -11.40 -6.83
C TYR A 220 -3.70 -11.55 -7.35
N THR A 221 -4.17 -12.79 -7.48
CA THR A 221 -5.45 -13.12 -8.11
C THR A 221 -6.63 -12.50 -7.34
N GLY A 222 -7.37 -11.60 -7.98
CA GLY A 222 -8.48 -10.86 -7.38
C GLY A 222 -8.07 -9.67 -6.50
N SER A 223 -6.77 -9.32 -6.46
CA SER A 223 -6.26 -8.13 -5.75
C SER A 223 -6.60 -6.84 -6.49
N ASN A 224 -6.38 -5.70 -5.82
CA ASN A 224 -6.47 -4.37 -6.43
C ASN A 224 -5.53 -4.22 -7.64
N MET A 225 -4.27 -4.68 -7.52
CA MET A 225 -3.29 -4.65 -8.61
C MET A 225 -3.77 -5.47 -9.82
N HIS A 226 -4.32 -6.67 -9.60
CA HIS A 226 -4.88 -7.50 -10.66
C HIS A 226 -6.05 -6.78 -11.37
N PHE A 227 -6.97 -6.20 -10.60
CA PHE A 227 -8.11 -5.46 -11.14
C PHE A 227 -7.68 -4.25 -11.98
N LEU A 228 -6.79 -3.40 -11.46
CA LEU A 228 -6.34 -2.20 -12.17
C LEU A 228 -5.58 -2.55 -13.46
N ARG A 229 -4.75 -3.61 -13.44
CA ARG A 229 -4.08 -4.14 -14.65
C ARG A 229 -5.09 -4.71 -15.66
N SER A 230 -6.18 -5.32 -15.19
CA SER A 230 -7.25 -5.79 -16.09
C SER A 230 -8.01 -4.63 -16.74
N CYS A 231 -8.13 -3.48 -16.05
CA CYS A 231 -8.68 -2.24 -16.63
C CYS A 231 -7.77 -1.71 -17.76
N ILE A 232 -6.45 -1.64 -17.54
CA ILE A 232 -5.47 -1.19 -18.55
C ILE A 232 -5.54 -2.08 -19.80
N SER A 233 -5.59 -3.39 -19.62
CA SER A 233 -5.62 -4.37 -20.72
C SER A 233 -7.00 -4.56 -21.34
N ASN A 234 -8.03 -3.87 -20.85
CA ASN A 234 -9.44 -4.03 -21.26
C ASN A 234 -9.95 -5.49 -21.15
N LYS A 235 -9.55 -6.18 -20.05
CA LYS A 235 -9.87 -7.60 -19.80
C LYS A 235 -10.60 -7.84 -18.48
N VAL A 236 -11.34 -6.84 -17.99
CA VAL A 236 -12.03 -6.92 -16.68
C VAL A 236 -12.93 -8.15 -16.58
N ASP A 237 -13.76 -8.39 -17.62
CA ASP A 237 -14.69 -9.53 -17.64
C ASP A 237 -13.94 -10.87 -17.87
N ASP A 238 -12.95 -10.89 -18.76
CA ASP A 238 -12.11 -12.07 -19.04
C ASP A 238 -11.37 -12.53 -17.77
N GLU A 239 -10.88 -11.57 -17.00
CA GLU A 239 -10.20 -11.79 -15.71
C GLU A 239 -11.21 -11.96 -14.54
N LYS A 240 -12.51 -12.20 -14.85
CA LYS A 240 -13.57 -12.57 -13.92
C LYS A 240 -13.95 -11.50 -12.88
N PHE A 241 -13.67 -10.24 -13.15
CA PHE A 241 -14.17 -9.15 -12.33
C PHE A 241 -15.56 -8.71 -12.78
N THR A 242 -16.36 -8.29 -11.82
CA THR A 242 -17.66 -7.65 -12.08
C THR A 242 -17.73 -6.36 -11.28
N VAL A 243 -18.02 -5.25 -11.96
CA VAL A 243 -18.11 -3.93 -11.33
C VAL A 243 -19.56 -3.46 -11.33
N ARG A 244 -20.08 -3.08 -10.16
CA ARG A 244 -21.43 -2.56 -9.99
C ARG A 244 -21.42 -1.26 -9.21
N ARG A 245 -22.45 -0.47 -9.41
CA ARG A 245 -22.67 0.76 -8.67
C ARG A 245 -23.49 0.50 -7.41
N ILE A 246 -23.08 1.12 -6.30
CA ILE A 246 -23.89 1.20 -5.09
C ILE A 246 -24.30 2.66 -4.90
N ILE A 247 -25.60 2.91 -4.84
CA ILE A 247 -26.15 4.22 -4.53
C ILE A 247 -26.35 4.30 -3.03
N ARG A 248 -25.54 5.13 -2.36
CA ARG A 248 -25.61 5.36 -0.90
C ARG A 248 -26.50 6.58 -0.63
N ARG A 249 -27.53 6.38 0.19
CA ARG A 249 -28.43 7.45 0.60
C ARG A 249 -28.48 7.57 2.13
N PRO A 250 -28.68 8.76 2.70
CA PRO A 250 -28.96 8.88 4.12
C PRO A 250 -30.14 7.99 4.52
N ASN A 251 -30.09 7.42 5.70
CA ASN A 251 -31.17 6.58 6.21
C ASN A 251 -32.20 7.45 6.94
N ASP A 252 -33.30 7.77 6.24
CA ASP A 252 -34.37 8.63 6.76
C ASP A 252 -35.07 8.03 8.02
N GLU A 253 -34.96 6.71 8.25
CA GLU A 253 -35.49 6.09 9.46
C GLU A 253 -34.63 6.32 10.70
N ARG A 254 -33.38 6.78 10.50
CA ARG A 254 -32.43 7.09 11.57
C ARG A 254 -32.47 8.59 11.90
N PRO A 255 -32.92 8.98 13.10
CA PRO A 255 -32.86 10.39 13.52
C PRO A 255 -31.40 10.87 13.64
N PRO A 256 -31.16 12.20 13.60
CA PRO A 256 -29.83 12.75 13.83
C PRO A 256 -29.22 12.28 15.16
N ASP A 257 -27.90 12.03 15.14
CA ASP A 257 -27.14 11.55 16.32
C ASP A 257 -27.30 12.45 17.54
N SER A 258 -27.41 13.77 17.34
CA SER A 258 -27.66 14.73 18.41
C SER A 258 -28.96 14.46 19.15
N LEU A 259 -30.03 14.17 18.40
CA LEU A 259 -31.34 13.82 18.96
C LEU A 259 -31.30 12.47 19.69
N ILE A 260 -30.70 11.46 19.06
CA ILE A 260 -30.53 10.13 19.66
C ILE A 260 -29.79 10.24 20.99
N LYS A 261 -28.64 10.94 21.00
CA LYS A 261 -27.84 11.16 22.24
C LYS A 261 -28.61 11.89 23.32
N ALA A 262 -29.35 12.94 22.94
CA ALA A 262 -30.16 13.71 23.90
C ALA A 262 -31.25 12.82 24.55
N ARG A 263 -31.97 12.01 23.74
CA ARG A 263 -33.01 11.12 24.22
C ARG A 263 -32.46 9.98 25.10
N LEU A 264 -31.38 9.36 24.67
CA LEU A 264 -30.72 8.33 25.49
C LEU A 264 -30.20 8.89 26.82
N LYS A 265 -29.66 10.12 26.83
CA LYS A 265 -29.23 10.79 28.07
C LYS A 265 -30.40 11.06 29.03
N GLN A 266 -31.58 11.41 28.51
CA GLN A 266 -32.78 11.59 29.30
C GLN A 266 -33.29 10.29 29.91
N LEU A 267 -33.23 9.19 29.15
CA LEU A 267 -33.73 7.87 29.55
C LEU A 267 -32.74 7.10 30.44
N PHE A 268 -31.43 7.38 30.31
CA PHE A 268 -30.36 6.81 31.11
C PHE A 268 -29.60 7.92 31.85
N PRO A 269 -30.18 8.52 32.90
CA PRO A 269 -29.49 9.59 33.65
C PRO A 269 -28.21 9.05 34.31
N PRO A 270 -27.12 9.82 34.36
CA PRO A 270 -25.88 9.43 35.03
C PRO A 270 -26.12 9.23 36.53
N GLY A 271 -25.54 8.15 37.09
CA GLY A 271 -25.55 7.89 38.54
C GLY A 271 -26.20 6.57 38.97
N ARG A 272 -26.75 5.77 38.09
CA ARG A 272 -27.22 4.41 38.39
C ARG A 272 -26.17 3.38 38.04
N ASN A 273 -25.12 3.26 38.82
CA ASN A 273 -24.20 2.14 38.74
C ASN A 273 -24.88 0.85 39.29
N ASN A 274 -24.87 -0.20 38.44
CA ASN A 274 -25.21 -1.59 38.84
C ASN A 274 -26.67 -1.91 39.20
N VAL A 275 -27.66 -1.35 38.53
CA VAL A 275 -29.03 -1.87 38.57
C VAL A 275 -29.34 -2.58 37.26
N TYR A 276 -29.85 -3.79 37.32
CA TYR A 276 -30.48 -4.45 36.17
C TYR A 276 -31.66 -3.60 35.72
N VAL A 277 -31.43 -2.73 34.71
CA VAL A 277 -32.48 -1.84 34.19
C VAL A 277 -33.33 -2.67 33.24
N THR A 278 -34.56 -2.96 33.63
CA THR A 278 -35.55 -3.46 32.68
C THR A 278 -35.76 -2.38 31.62
N LEU A 279 -35.40 -2.65 30.36
CA LEU A 279 -35.54 -1.70 29.27
C LEU A 279 -37.03 -1.41 29.03
N THR A 280 -37.42 -0.17 29.15
CA THR A 280 -38.76 0.29 28.74
C THR A 280 -38.87 0.31 27.20
N ASP A 281 -40.07 0.31 26.68
CA ASP A 281 -40.31 0.38 25.24
C ASP A 281 -39.67 1.63 24.61
N SER A 282 -39.69 2.74 25.31
CA SER A 282 -39.01 4.00 24.88
C SER A 282 -37.50 3.84 24.84
N MET A 283 -36.88 3.14 25.81
CA MET A 283 -35.45 2.86 25.80
C MET A 283 -35.07 1.96 24.61
N ARG A 284 -35.82 0.86 24.40
CA ARG A 284 -35.62 -0.06 23.27
C ARG A 284 -35.75 0.68 21.94
N TYR A 285 -36.78 1.54 21.78
CA TYR A 285 -36.95 2.33 20.57
C TYR A 285 -35.73 3.19 20.25
N TRP A 286 -35.20 3.95 21.21
CA TRP A 286 -34.06 4.83 20.96
C TRP A 286 -32.75 4.08 20.81
N ILE A 287 -32.57 2.94 21.48
CA ILE A 287 -31.43 2.04 21.25
C ILE A 287 -31.50 1.49 19.80
N ASN A 288 -32.65 0.97 19.37
CA ASN A 288 -32.83 0.49 18.00
C ASN A 288 -32.56 1.59 16.96
N LYS A 289 -33.00 2.84 17.22
CA LYS A 289 -32.70 3.98 16.35
C LYS A 289 -31.23 4.32 16.29
N ARG A 290 -30.51 4.21 17.40
CA ARG A 290 -29.04 4.36 17.46
C ARG A 290 -28.32 3.31 16.60
N ASP A 291 -28.79 2.09 16.65
CA ASP A 291 -28.17 0.94 16.01
C ASP A 291 -28.51 0.81 14.51
N LEU A 292 -29.47 1.64 14.01
CA LEU A 292 -29.70 1.74 12.56
C LEU A 292 -28.45 2.29 11.85
N PRO A 293 -28.11 1.80 10.65
CA PRO A 293 -27.03 2.33 9.85
C PRO A 293 -27.29 3.80 9.46
N LEU A 294 -26.24 4.62 9.34
CA LEU A 294 -26.31 6.02 8.90
C LEU A 294 -26.81 6.15 7.46
N TYR A 295 -26.50 5.15 6.65
CA TYR A 295 -26.80 5.14 5.23
C TYR A 295 -27.52 3.83 4.87
N LYS A 296 -28.33 3.90 3.82
CA LYS A 296 -28.88 2.74 3.09
C LYS A 296 -28.18 2.62 1.76
N ASP A 297 -27.65 1.45 1.48
CA ASP A 297 -26.92 1.14 0.25
C ASP A 297 -27.83 0.33 -0.67
N GLU A 298 -28.03 0.82 -1.89
CA GLU A 298 -28.80 0.17 -2.95
C GLU A 298 -27.87 -0.31 -4.05
N LEU A 299 -27.71 -1.61 -4.21
CA LEU A 299 -26.92 -2.22 -5.26
C LEU A 299 -27.64 -2.18 -6.60
N VAL A 300 -27.08 -1.50 -7.58
CA VAL A 300 -27.57 -1.53 -8.96
C VAL A 300 -27.19 -2.88 -9.58
N LYS A 301 -28.20 -3.66 -9.99
CA LYS A 301 -27.98 -5.04 -10.47
C LYS A 301 -27.17 -5.12 -11.77
N MET A 302 -27.33 -4.12 -12.67
CA MET A 302 -26.62 -4.09 -13.95
C MET A 302 -25.14 -3.74 -13.72
N PRO A 303 -24.21 -4.55 -14.25
CA PRO A 303 -22.80 -4.21 -14.22
C PRO A 303 -22.50 -2.93 -14.99
N LEU A 304 -21.50 -2.18 -14.55
CA LEU A 304 -20.97 -1.04 -15.27
C LEU A 304 -20.01 -1.49 -16.38
N VAL A 305 -19.98 -0.74 -17.47
CA VAL A 305 -18.97 -0.91 -18.51
C VAL A 305 -17.73 -0.11 -18.18
N LEU A 306 -16.56 -0.51 -18.69
CA LEU A 306 -15.25 0.00 -18.27
C LEU A 306 -15.14 1.53 -18.34
N ASN A 307 -15.63 2.17 -19.40
CA ASN A 307 -15.55 3.61 -19.61
C ASN A 307 -16.38 4.45 -18.61
N GLU A 308 -17.25 3.86 -17.81
CA GLU A 308 -18.03 4.56 -16.78
C GLU A 308 -17.19 4.86 -15.52
N TYR A 309 -16.11 4.11 -15.28
CA TYR A 309 -15.27 4.26 -14.09
C TYR A 309 -13.77 4.36 -14.38
N TYR A 310 -13.32 4.08 -15.61
CA TYR A 310 -11.92 4.12 -16.04
C TYR A 310 -11.74 5.04 -17.24
N LYS A 311 -10.64 5.81 -17.26
CA LYS A 311 -10.28 6.69 -18.36
C LYS A 311 -8.76 6.80 -18.51
N HIS A 312 -8.30 6.94 -19.75
CA HIS A 312 -6.94 7.41 -20.03
C HIS A 312 -6.80 8.88 -19.62
N THR A 313 -5.62 9.25 -19.16
CA THR A 313 -5.27 10.66 -18.93
C THR A 313 -4.40 11.20 -20.07
N THR A 314 -4.06 12.47 -20.02
CA THR A 314 -3.10 13.07 -20.97
C THR A 314 -1.64 12.72 -20.65
N MET A 315 -1.38 12.15 -19.44
CA MET A 315 -0.06 11.70 -19.03
C MET A 315 0.12 10.24 -19.45
N PRO A 316 1.12 9.89 -20.27
CA PRO A 316 1.41 8.50 -20.62
C PRO A 316 1.65 7.64 -19.37
N GLY A 317 1.11 6.40 -19.37
CA GLY A 317 1.24 5.46 -18.24
C GLY A 317 0.49 5.87 -16.98
N VAL A 318 -0.40 6.87 -17.05
CA VAL A 318 -1.26 7.28 -15.94
C VAL A 318 -2.73 7.20 -16.35
N TYR A 319 -3.52 6.55 -15.53
CA TYR A 319 -4.94 6.31 -15.76
C TYR A 319 -5.78 6.91 -14.64
N GLN A 320 -7.01 7.28 -14.95
CA GLN A 320 -7.97 7.78 -13.97
C GLN A 320 -8.99 6.71 -13.64
N PHE A 321 -9.25 6.55 -12.35
CA PHE A 321 -10.26 5.67 -11.80
C PHE A 321 -11.19 6.47 -10.90
N ASN A 322 -12.47 6.52 -11.22
CA ASN A 322 -13.42 7.35 -10.48
C ASN A 322 -14.87 6.91 -10.74
N CYS A 323 -15.70 7.06 -9.73
CA CYS A 323 -17.15 6.95 -9.85
C CYS A 323 -17.82 8.00 -8.95
N LYS A 324 -18.97 8.52 -9.37
CA LYS A 324 -19.76 9.47 -8.56
C LYS A 324 -20.34 8.79 -7.33
N ASP A 325 -20.77 7.53 -7.49
CA ASP A 325 -21.31 6.70 -6.41
C ASP A 325 -20.24 5.72 -5.92
N LEU A 326 -20.58 4.81 -5.03
CA LEU A 326 -19.68 3.75 -4.62
C LEU A 326 -19.56 2.69 -5.72
N LEU A 327 -18.39 2.08 -5.85
CA LEU A 327 -18.18 0.92 -6.71
C LEU A 327 -18.09 -0.35 -5.87
N MET A 328 -18.87 -1.35 -6.22
CA MET A 328 -18.66 -2.72 -5.73
C MET A 328 -17.94 -3.53 -6.82
N ILE A 329 -16.77 -4.02 -6.48
CA ILE A 329 -15.96 -4.89 -7.33
C ILE A 329 -16.00 -6.28 -6.71
N SER A 330 -16.46 -7.27 -7.47
CA SER A 330 -16.44 -8.67 -7.06
C SER A 330 -15.58 -9.50 -7.99
N TYR A 331 -14.83 -10.44 -7.45
CA TYR A 331 -13.98 -11.35 -8.20
C TYR A 331 -14.62 -12.74 -8.25
N ASN A 332 -14.69 -13.34 -9.45
CA ASN A 332 -15.23 -14.68 -9.70
C ASN A 332 -16.66 -14.92 -9.18
N LYS A 333 -17.48 -13.86 -9.13
CA LYS A 333 -18.85 -13.86 -8.55
C LYS A 333 -18.93 -14.27 -7.07
N ASP A 334 -17.78 -14.25 -6.39
CA ASP A 334 -17.67 -14.60 -4.97
C ASP A 334 -17.98 -13.36 -4.11
N SER A 335 -19.00 -13.47 -3.24
CA SER A 335 -19.37 -12.39 -2.32
C SER A 335 -18.29 -12.09 -1.30
N ASP A 336 -17.56 -13.12 -0.83
CA ASP A 336 -16.51 -12.95 0.17
C ASP A 336 -15.25 -12.25 -0.39
N ARG A 337 -15.15 -12.19 -1.72
CA ARG A 337 -14.10 -11.47 -2.45
C ARG A 337 -14.63 -10.18 -3.10
N SER A 338 -15.58 -9.54 -2.45
CA SER A 338 -16.13 -8.26 -2.88
C SER A 338 -15.52 -7.11 -2.10
N THR A 339 -15.29 -6.00 -2.80
CA THR A 339 -14.76 -4.75 -2.24
C THR A 339 -15.66 -3.60 -2.64
N THR A 340 -15.97 -2.73 -1.70
CA THR A 340 -16.65 -1.47 -1.97
C THR A 340 -15.63 -0.34 -1.93
N LEU A 341 -15.63 0.50 -2.97
CA LEU A 341 -14.76 1.66 -3.10
C LEU A 341 -15.55 2.95 -2.96
N ALA A 342 -15.09 3.82 -2.06
CA ALA A 342 -15.62 5.16 -1.88
C ALA A 342 -14.57 6.19 -2.31
N PHE A 343 -14.91 7.04 -3.28
CA PHE A 343 -13.99 8.07 -3.81
C PHE A 343 -14.27 9.42 -3.16
N SER A 344 -13.24 10.06 -2.60
CA SER A 344 -13.28 11.45 -2.14
C SER A 344 -12.92 12.44 -3.25
N LYS A 345 -12.13 11.98 -4.22
CA LYS A 345 -11.67 12.67 -5.43
C LYS A 345 -11.25 11.63 -6.46
N PRO A 346 -11.03 11.99 -7.74
CA PRO A 346 -10.51 11.04 -8.72
C PRO A 346 -9.22 10.37 -8.26
N SER A 347 -9.17 9.04 -8.38
CA SER A 347 -7.96 8.24 -8.15
C SER A 347 -7.19 8.11 -9.45
N TYR A 348 -5.86 8.18 -9.34
CA TYR A 348 -4.96 7.94 -10.46
C TYR A 348 -4.11 6.72 -10.15
N PHE A 349 -3.80 5.94 -11.17
CA PHE A 349 -2.95 4.76 -11.06
C PHE A 349 -2.07 4.62 -12.30
N ASP A 350 -0.99 3.87 -12.17
CA ASP A 350 0.04 3.70 -13.19
C ASP A 350 -0.03 2.34 -13.92
N ASP A 351 0.91 2.10 -14.84
CA ASP A 351 1.04 0.86 -15.61
C ASP A 351 1.25 -0.39 -14.73
N ASN A 352 1.75 -0.22 -13.50
CA ASN A 352 1.89 -1.31 -12.55
C ASN A 352 0.57 -1.70 -11.86
N GLY A 353 -0.51 -0.96 -12.11
CA GLY A 353 -1.78 -1.14 -11.42
C GLY A 353 -1.74 -0.67 -9.96
N VAL A 354 -1.05 0.43 -9.71
CA VAL A 354 -0.84 1.00 -8.38
C VAL A 354 -1.42 2.40 -8.29
N ILE A 355 -2.24 2.65 -7.27
CA ILE A 355 -2.83 3.97 -7.03
C ILE A 355 -1.74 4.93 -6.54
N ILE A 356 -1.49 6.00 -7.29
CA ILE A 356 -0.47 7.01 -7.00
C ILE A 356 -0.94 8.12 -6.06
N ASN A 357 -2.23 8.24 -5.81
CA ASN A 357 -2.82 9.17 -4.83
C ASN A 357 -3.74 8.43 -3.83
N PRO A 358 -3.20 7.57 -2.95
CA PRO A 358 -3.96 6.56 -2.18
C PRO A 358 -5.02 7.15 -1.24
N THR A 359 -4.88 8.41 -0.81
CA THR A 359 -5.91 9.10 0.00
C THR A 359 -7.18 9.47 -0.78
N SER A 360 -7.24 9.21 -2.08
CA SER A 360 -8.38 9.50 -2.95
C SER A 360 -9.52 8.50 -2.80
N VAL A 361 -9.22 7.28 -2.38
CA VAL A 361 -10.17 6.16 -2.31
C VAL A 361 -10.05 5.41 -0.99
N VAL A 362 -11.19 4.99 -0.47
CA VAL A 362 -11.28 4.09 0.70
C VAL A 362 -11.78 2.73 0.23
N ASN A 363 -11.10 1.68 0.67
CA ASN A 363 -11.45 0.29 0.37
C ASN A 363 -12.17 -0.33 1.57
N GLU A 364 -13.39 -0.83 1.37
CA GLU A 364 -14.15 -1.58 2.36
C GLU A 364 -14.32 -3.03 1.85
N GLY A 365 -14.25 -4.03 2.73
CA GLY A 365 -14.35 -5.45 2.39
C GLY A 365 -13.01 -6.07 2.01
N TYR A 366 -13.01 -7.00 1.05
CA TYR A 366 -11.88 -7.89 0.78
C TYR A 366 -10.52 -7.18 0.64
N TRP A 367 -10.40 -6.14 -0.20
CA TRP A 367 -9.13 -5.42 -0.34
C TRP A 367 -8.78 -4.62 0.92
N GLY A 368 -9.79 -4.12 1.64
CA GLY A 368 -9.60 -3.44 2.91
C GLY A 368 -9.03 -4.35 4.01
N GLU A 369 -9.22 -5.66 3.92
CA GLU A 369 -8.69 -6.67 4.85
C GLU A 369 -7.29 -7.17 4.44
N GLN A 370 -6.89 -6.97 3.17
CA GLN A 370 -5.54 -7.28 2.72
C GLN A 370 -4.56 -6.26 3.28
N ARG A 371 -3.65 -6.74 4.14
CA ARG A 371 -2.65 -5.94 4.84
C ARG A 371 -1.25 -6.28 4.32
N VAL A 372 -0.24 -5.78 5.00
CA VAL A 372 1.17 -5.93 4.61
C VAL A 372 1.57 -7.38 4.32
N ALA A 373 1.03 -8.36 5.05
CA ALA A 373 1.32 -9.77 4.81
C ALA A 373 0.88 -10.30 3.42
N ASN A 374 -0.03 -9.61 2.75
CA ASN A 374 -0.50 -9.98 1.41
C ASN A 374 0.00 -9.02 0.32
N MET A 375 0.83 -8.03 0.68
CA MET A 375 1.41 -7.12 -0.32
C MET A 375 2.36 -7.86 -1.23
N LEU A 376 2.29 -7.52 -2.50
CA LEU A 376 3.24 -7.94 -3.53
C LEU A 376 4.01 -6.72 -4.02
N PRO A 377 5.26 -6.90 -4.46
CA PRO A 377 6.01 -5.82 -5.06
C PRO A 377 5.33 -5.31 -6.35
N PHE A 378 5.47 -4.02 -6.63
CA PHE A 378 4.82 -3.38 -7.80
C PHE A 378 5.30 -3.97 -9.13
N ASP A 379 6.52 -4.46 -9.16
CA ASP A 379 7.13 -5.14 -10.29
C ASP A 379 6.80 -6.65 -10.36
N TYR A 380 5.94 -7.17 -9.47
CA TYR A 380 5.47 -8.55 -9.56
C TYR A 380 4.78 -8.82 -10.90
N ASP A 381 5.22 -9.88 -11.60
CA ASP A 381 4.57 -10.37 -12.81
C ASP A 381 4.12 -11.83 -12.61
N PRO A 382 2.81 -12.11 -12.67
CA PRO A 382 2.32 -13.48 -12.54
C PRO A 382 2.79 -14.41 -13.67
N ARG A 383 3.18 -13.85 -14.84
CA ARG A 383 3.65 -14.60 -16.02
C ARG A 383 5.12 -14.97 -15.94
N SER A 384 5.94 -14.21 -15.23
CA SER A 384 7.38 -14.48 -15.07
C SER A 384 7.68 -15.64 -14.13
N GLN A 385 6.65 -16.39 -13.75
CA GLN A 385 6.71 -17.45 -12.74
C GLN A 385 6.78 -18.86 -13.34
N ASP A 386 6.81 -18.96 -14.69
CA ASP A 386 6.96 -20.22 -15.42
C ASP A 386 8.42 -20.65 -15.56
#